data_fb78cd90eaba61796fc524e9d89ec68a
#
_entry.id   fb78cd90eaba61796fc524e9d89ec68a
#
_cell.length_a   1.000
_cell.length_b   1.000
_cell.length_c   1.000
_cell.angle_alpha   90.00
_cell.angle_beta   90.00
_cell.angle_gamma   90.00
#
_symmetry.space_group_name_H-M   'P 1'
#
loop_
_entity.id
_entity.type
_entity.pdbx_description
1 polymer ?
#
loop_
_entity_poly.entity_id
_entity_poly.type
_entity_poly.pdbx_seq_one_letter_code
_entity_poly.pdbx_strand_id
1 'polypeptide(L)'
;MFVEPQASDPEVIARKRAVNPKVRIPPRMEWVLDDDDHIVNYKLAGETTFHRVRDVYAAWLYNNLVTYIPFHFIRQGYLRLFGASIGKGSAINRGTHVWSIPYLVIGDRVSIGFRCLLDARAGIAIGDDVIIASDTQIIAGGHDINHPDFPPAPNPPDPIVIDHHVWIGSRAMVLPSLLGYGAVVASHAVVNKEVPPLAIVGGVPGKVIGQRNPDALQYSGKFRVPLF
;
A
#
# COMPACT_ATOMS: atom_id res chain seq x y z
N MET A 1 -1.60 -15.28 -30.54
CA MET A 1 -2.92 -15.43 -29.87
C MET A 1 -2.82 -14.81 -28.50
N PHE A 2 -3.62 -13.79 -28.23
CA PHE A 2 -3.64 -13.09 -26.95
C PHE A 2 -3.96 -14.04 -25.78
N VAL A 3 -3.21 -13.91 -24.68
CA VAL A 3 -3.43 -14.62 -23.43
C VAL A 3 -3.83 -13.58 -22.38
N GLU A 4 -4.89 -13.83 -21.61
CA GLU A 4 -5.30 -12.92 -20.52
C GLU A 4 -4.39 -13.13 -19.30
N PRO A 5 -3.78 -12.08 -18.75
CA PRO A 5 -2.97 -12.19 -17.52
C PRO A 5 -3.79 -12.61 -16.31
N GLN A 6 -3.09 -13.07 -15.27
CA GLN A 6 -3.68 -13.53 -14.02
C GLN A 6 -4.71 -12.54 -13.46
N ALA A 7 -5.90 -13.04 -13.14
CA ALA A 7 -6.96 -12.26 -12.49
C ALA A 7 -6.83 -12.29 -10.96
N SER A 8 -7.28 -11.22 -10.31
CA SER A 8 -7.50 -11.22 -8.85
C SER A 8 -8.68 -12.09 -8.47
N ASP A 9 -8.60 -12.72 -7.30
CA ASP A 9 -9.71 -13.44 -6.71
C ASP A 9 -10.76 -12.43 -6.16
N PRO A 10 -12.00 -12.42 -6.70
CA PRO A 10 -13.06 -11.52 -6.24
C PRO A 10 -13.40 -11.69 -4.75
N GLU A 11 -13.29 -12.90 -4.20
CA GLU A 11 -13.58 -13.17 -2.79
C GLU A 11 -12.52 -12.54 -1.88
N VAL A 12 -11.25 -12.59 -2.28
CA VAL A 12 -10.14 -11.93 -1.58
C VAL A 12 -10.37 -10.41 -1.55
N ILE A 13 -10.72 -9.83 -2.70
CA ILE A 13 -11.03 -8.39 -2.79
C ILE A 13 -12.25 -8.03 -1.91
N ALA A 14 -13.30 -8.86 -1.92
CA ALA A 14 -14.49 -8.63 -1.09
C ALA A 14 -14.15 -8.65 0.41
N ARG A 15 -13.33 -9.62 0.87
CA ARG A 15 -12.85 -9.65 2.27
C ARG A 15 -12.05 -8.41 2.62
N LYS A 16 -11.14 -7.97 1.77
CA LYS A 16 -10.32 -6.76 1.97
C LYS A 16 -11.20 -5.50 2.08
N ARG A 17 -12.24 -5.40 1.24
CA ARG A 17 -13.23 -4.31 1.32
C ARG A 17 -14.08 -4.36 2.58
N ALA A 18 -14.41 -5.55 3.07
CA ALA A 18 -15.15 -5.69 4.33
C ALA A 18 -14.33 -5.18 5.53
N VAL A 19 -13.01 -5.40 5.55
CA VAL A 19 -12.11 -4.89 6.59
C VAL A 19 -11.90 -3.39 6.48
N ASN A 20 -11.67 -2.87 5.27
CA ASN A 20 -11.53 -1.43 5.07
C ASN A 20 -12.35 -0.97 3.85
N PRO A 21 -13.61 -0.53 4.07
CA PRO A 21 -14.50 -0.08 2.98
C PRO A 21 -13.98 1.14 2.20
N LYS A 22 -13.01 1.88 2.77
CA LYS A 22 -12.41 3.05 2.12
C LYS A 22 -11.29 2.68 1.13
N VAL A 23 -10.93 1.38 1.02
CA VAL A 23 -9.90 0.95 0.08
C VAL A 23 -10.25 1.39 -1.33
N ARG A 24 -9.28 2.00 -2.00
CA ARG A 24 -9.41 2.45 -3.39
C ARG A 24 -8.59 1.53 -4.27
N ILE A 25 -9.26 0.85 -5.17
CA ILE A 25 -8.63 -0.06 -6.13
C ILE A 25 -8.63 0.66 -7.48
N PRO A 26 -7.48 0.75 -8.16
CA PRO A 26 -7.42 1.30 -9.50
C PRO A 26 -8.36 0.55 -10.45
N PRO A 27 -8.84 1.18 -11.52
CA PRO A 27 -9.55 0.50 -12.59
C PRO A 27 -8.70 -0.64 -13.17
N ARG A 28 -9.34 -1.60 -13.80
CA ARG A 28 -8.64 -2.67 -14.51
C ARG A 28 -7.74 -2.09 -15.60
N MET A 29 -6.67 -2.79 -15.89
CA MET A 29 -5.80 -2.48 -17.03
C MET A 29 -6.46 -2.94 -18.33
N GLU A 30 -6.38 -2.10 -19.36
CA GLU A 30 -6.73 -2.39 -20.74
C GLU A 30 -5.42 -2.51 -21.51
N TRP A 31 -5.22 -3.65 -22.18
CA TRP A 31 -3.97 -3.97 -22.83
C TRP A 31 -3.86 -3.28 -24.20
N VAL A 32 -2.67 -2.87 -24.55
CA VAL A 32 -2.30 -2.43 -25.89
C VAL A 32 -1.49 -3.56 -26.49
N LEU A 33 -1.99 -4.11 -27.60
CA LEU A 33 -1.36 -5.21 -28.31
C LEU A 33 -0.62 -4.70 -29.54
N ASP A 34 0.40 -5.42 -29.97
CA ASP A 34 1.03 -5.27 -31.27
C ASP A 34 0.32 -6.14 -32.34
N ASP A 35 0.89 -6.15 -33.54
CA ASP A 35 0.34 -6.89 -34.69
C ASP A 35 0.40 -8.42 -34.52
N ASP A 36 1.21 -8.92 -33.58
CA ASP A 36 1.40 -10.34 -33.27
C ASP A 36 0.62 -10.78 -32.01
N ASP A 37 -0.31 -9.95 -31.52
CA ASP A 37 -1.10 -10.15 -30.29
C ASP A 37 -0.29 -10.13 -28.98
N HIS A 38 0.92 -9.56 -28.94
CA HIS A 38 1.70 -9.40 -27.73
C HIS A 38 1.33 -8.13 -26.97
N ILE A 39 1.34 -8.21 -25.63
CA ILE A 39 1.10 -7.04 -24.77
C ILE A 39 2.35 -6.16 -24.76
N VAL A 40 2.25 -4.97 -25.35
CA VAL A 40 3.36 -4.00 -25.42
C VAL A 40 3.17 -2.81 -24.46
N ASN A 41 1.95 -2.57 -23.99
CA ASN A 41 1.63 -1.50 -23.05
C ASN A 41 0.26 -1.73 -22.40
N TYR A 42 -0.12 -0.84 -21.46
CA TYR A 42 -1.47 -0.80 -20.88
C TYR A 42 -1.89 0.63 -20.52
N LYS A 43 -3.18 0.82 -20.36
CA LYS A 43 -3.80 2.01 -19.75
C LYS A 43 -4.83 1.56 -18.72
N LEU A 44 -5.14 2.39 -17.74
CA LEU A 44 -6.23 2.11 -16.82
C LEU A 44 -7.57 2.46 -17.49
N ALA A 45 -8.57 1.63 -17.31
CA ALA A 45 -9.91 1.85 -17.89
C ALA A 45 -10.46 3.23 -17.46
N GLY A 46 -10.81 4.05 -18.45
CA GLY A 46 -11.30 5.41 -18.23
C GLY A 46 -10.25 6.45 -17.85
N GLU A 47 -8.96 6.10 -17.81
CA GLU A 47 -7.88 7.05 -17.56
C GLU A 47 -7.65 7.97 -18.76
N THR A 48 -7.60 9.28 -18.51
CA THR A 48 -7.19 10.26 -19.52
C THR A 48 -5.69 10.51 -19.45
N THR A 49 -5.07 10.88 -20.58
CA THR A 49 -3.64 11.25 -20.63
C THR A 49 -3.31 12.35 -19.64
N PHE A 50 -4.22 13.33 -19.44
CA PHE A 50 -4.03 14.41 -18.47
C PHE A 50 -3.92 13.86 -17.03
N HIS A 51 -4.83 12.97 -16.62
CA HIS A 51 -4.79 12.36 -15.29
C HIS A 51 -3.50 11.56 -15.09
N ARG A 52 -3.11 10.76 -16.07
CA ARG A 52 -1.87 9.96 -16.01
C ARG A 52 -0.64 10.85 -15.84
N VAL A 53 -0.50 11.89 -16.67
CA VAL A 53 0.63 12.82 -16.61
C VAL A 53 0.65 13.56 -15.27
N ARG A 54 -0.51 14.09 -14.83
CA ARG A 54 -0.64 14.75 -13.52
C ARG A 54 -0.16 13.86 -12.38
N ASP A 55 -0.61 12.60 -12.33
CA ASP A 55 -0.33 11.69 -11.21
C ASP A 55 1.13 11.25 -11.20
N VAL A 56 1.74 11.04 -12.38
CA VAL A 56 3.18 10.77 -12.50
C VAL A 56 4.01 11.95 -12.01
N TYR A 57 3.69 13.18 -12.46
CA TYR A 57 4.40 14.37 -12.02
C TYR A 57 4.19 14.67 -10.53
N ALA A 58 2.98 14.44 -10.01
CA ALA A 58 2.69 14.60 -8.59
C ALA A 58 3.53 13.65 -7.74
N ALA A 59 3.61 12.37 -8.12
CA ALA A 59 4.44 11.39 -7.42
C ALA A 59 5.93 11.73 -7.55
N TRP A 60 6.39 12.14 -8.74
CA TRP A 60 7.77 12.54 -8.95
C TRP A 60 8.17 13.73 -8.07
N LEU A 61 7.36 14.80 -8.06
CA LEU A 61 7.63 16.00 -7.26
C LEU A 61 7.58 15.69 -5.76
N TYR A 62 6.61 14.88 -5.32
CA TYR A 62 6.55 14.44 -3.92
C TYR A 62 7.82 13.69 -3.53
N ASN A 63 8.21 12.69 -4.29
CA ASN A 63 9.30 11.77 -3.95
C ASN A 63 10.69 12.44 -4.02
N ASN A 64 10.86 13.45 -4.87
CA ASN A 64 12.16 14.11 -5.04
C ASN A 64 12.33 15.39 -4.21
N LEU A 65 11.24 16.06 -3.83
CA LEU A 65 11.31 17.35 -3.14
C LEU A 65 10.43 17.39 -1.87
N VAL A 66 9.12 17.16 -2.02
CA VAL A 66 8.15 17.44 -0.94
C VAL A 66 8.37 16.52 0.26
N THR A 67 8.72 15.25 0.04
CA THR A 67 8.95 14.26 1.10
C THR A 67 10.07 14.67 2.08
N TYR A 68 11.00 15.53 1.68
CA TYR A 68 12.11 16.00 2.50
C TYR A 68 11.80 17.27 3.31
N ILE A 69 10.66 17.93 3.04
CA ILE A 69 10.23 19.11 3.80
C ILE A 69 9.99 18.69 5.27
N PRO A 70 10.53 19.42 6.27
CA PRO A 70 10.47 18.99 7.67
C PRO A 70 9.06 19.01 8.29
N PHE A 71 8.10 19.71 7.67
CA PHE A 71 6.77 19.92 8.22
C PHE A 71 5.75 18.90 7.71
N HIS A 72 5.18 18.09 8.60
CA HIS A 72 4.16 17.09 8.28
C HIS A 72 2.97 17.65 7.50
N PHE A 73 2.48 18.83 7.91
CA PHE A 73 1.29 19.40 7.30
C PHE A 73 1.49 19.73 5.80
N ILE A 74 2.71 20.10 5.41
CA ILE A 74 3.03 20.37 3.99
C ILE A 74 3.04 19.06 3.21
N ARG A 75 3.76 18.04 3.70
CA ARG A 75 3.84 16.72 3.04
C ARG A 75 2.45 16.08 2.91
N GLN A 76 1.68 16.07 3.99
CA GLN A 76 0.34 15.50 3.98
C GLN A 76 -0.66 16.36 3.20
N GLY A 77 -0.53 17.69 3.25
CA GLY A 77 -1.34 18.62 2.46
C GLY A 77 -1.16 18.37 0.97
N TYR A 78 0.10 18.19 0.54
CA TYR A 78 0.42 17.83 -0.84
C TYR A 78 -0.22 16.48 -1.25
N LEU A 79 -0.05 15.43 -0.45
CA LEU A 79 -0.64 14.12 -0.74
C LEU A 79 -2.17 14.18 -0.83
N ARG A 80 -2.82 14.93 0.07
CA ARG A 80 -4.29 15.14 0.01
C ARG A 80 -4.71 15.92 -1.24
N LEU A 81 -3.94 16.94 -1.64
CA LEU A 81 -4.22 17.72 -2.85
C LEU A 81 -4.24 16.82 -4.09
N PHE A 82 -3.35 15.82 -4.14
CA PHE A 82 -3.26 14.87 -5.25
C PHE A 82 -4.02 13.57 -5.00
N GLY A 83 -4.99 13.58 -4.08
CA GLY A 83 -6.03 12.56 -3.98
C GLY A 83 -5.84 11.51 -2.87
N ALA A 84 -4.74 11.50 -2.11
CA ALA A 84 -4.64 10.60 -0.97
C ALA A 84 -5.66 10.95 0.13
N SER A 85 -6.20 9.93 0.79
CA SER A 85 -7.00 10.11 2.01
C SER A 85 -6.10 9.88 3.23
N ILE A 86 -5.94 10.89 4.09
CA ILE A 86 -5.11 10.78 5.29
C ILE A 86 -5.92 11.28 6.49
N GLY A 87 -6.12 10.42 7.47
CA GLY A 87 -6.88 10.67 8.67
C GLY A 87 -6.25 11.66 9.63
N LYS A 88 -7.02 12.03 10.65
CA LYS A 88 -6.59 12.98 11.67
C LYS A 88 -5.51 12.33 12.53
N GLY A 89 -4.56 13.14 12.86
CA GLY A 89 -3.57 12.66 13.79
C GLY A 89 -2.51 11.75 13.21
N SER A 90 -2.49 11.49 11.93
CA SER A 90 -1.47 10.65 11.29
C SER A 90 -0.21 11.44 10.95
N ALA A 91 0.93 10.76 10.93
CA ALA A 91 2.23 11.30 10.61
C ALA A 91 2.93 10.44 9.57
N ILE A 92 3.51 11.08 8.55
CA ILE A 92 4.36 10.44 7.56
C ILE A 92 5.73 11.07 7.65
N ASN A 93 6.75 10.31 8.04
CA ASN A 93 8.09 10.86 8.24
C ASN A 93 8.84 11.07 6.91
N ARG A 94 9.90 11.88 6.98
CA ARG A 94 10.67 12.32 5.80
C ARG A 94 11.29 11.16 5.03
N GLY A 95 11.43 11.34 3.72
CA GLY A 95 12.00 10.35 2.82
C GLY A 95 11.09 9.17 2.51
N THR A 96 9.83 9.21 2.99
CA THR A 96 8.84 8.20 2.61
C THR A 96 8.34 8.48 1.20
N HIS A 97 8.55 7.53 0.30
CA HIS A 97 8.14 7.61 -1.09
C HIS A 97 6.72 7.07 -1.28
N VAL A 98 5.97 7.68 -2.19
CA VAL A 98 4.58 7.28 -2.51
C VAL A 98 4.42 7.17 -4.02
N TRP A 99 3.94 6.03 -4.50
CA TRP A 99 3.49 5.84 -5.88
C TRP A 99 1.97 5.73 -5.95
N SER A 100 1.38 6.27 -7.02
CA SER A 100 -0.08 6.25 -7.25
C SER A 100 -0.86 6.87 -6.08
N ILE A 101 -0.52 8.12 -5.76
CA ILE A 101 -1.07 8.90 -4.63
C ILE A 101 -2.60 8.79 -4.48
N PRO A 102 -3.44 8.84 -5.55
CA PRO A 102 -4.90 8.76 -5.42
C PRO A 102 -5.43 7.48 -4.77
N TYR A 103 -4.65 6.39 -4.79
CA TYR A 103 -5.05 5.08 -4.27
C TYR A 103 -4.48 4.80 -2.86
N LEU A 104 -3.89 5.81 -2.22
CA LEU A 104 -3.42 5.72 -0.84
C LEU A 104 -4.49 6.20 0.14
N VAL A 105 -4.89 5.32 1.06
CA VAL A 105 -5.83 5.61 2.15
C VAL A 105 -5.14 5.30 3.47
N ILE A 106 -5.06 6.28 4.35
CA ILE A 106 -4.48 6.20 5.69
C ILE A 106 -5.52 6.63 6.71
N GLY A 107 -5.77 5.82 7.73
CA GLY A 107 -6.67 6.08 8.83
C GLY A 107 -6.18 7.16 9.80
N ASP A 108 -6.84 7.24 10.94
CA ASP A 108 -6.51 8.18 12.01
C ASP A 108 -5.35 7.68 12.86
N ARG A 109 -4.52 8.58 13.39
CA ARG A 109 -3.43 8.29 14.35
C ARG A 109 -2.40 7.26 13.86
N VAL A 110 -2.22 7.17 12.55
CA VAL A 110 -1.21 6.31 11.92
C VAL A 110 0.16 6.98 11.98
N SER A 111 1.19 6.23 12.34
CA SER A 111 2.59 6.69 12.29
C SER A 111 3.36 5.89 11.26
N ILE A 112 3.90 6.58 10.24
CA ILE A 112 4.76 5.99 9.21
C ILE A 112 6.17 6.53 9.39
N GLY A 113 7.12 5.61 9.57
CA GLY A 113 8.53 5.90 9.82
C GLY A 113 9.25 6.57 8.67
N PHE A 114 10.55 6.80 8.85
CA PHE A 114 11.41 7.41 7.83
C PHE A 114 11.68 6.43 6.68
N ARG A 115 11.85 6.96 5.47
CA ARG A 115 12.30 6.23 4.28
C ARG A 115 11.49 4.97 3.97
N CYS A 116 10.19 5.00 4.25
CA CYS A 116 9.30 3.94 3.83
C CYS A 116 8.97 4.07 2.33
N LEU A 117 8.55 2.97 1.71
CA LEU A 117 7.97 2.96 0.37
C LEU A 117 6.50 2.54 0.47
N LEU A 118 5.61 3.37 -0.05
CA LEU A 118 4.18 3.10 -0.17
C LEU A 118 3.82 3.04 -1.66
N ASP A 119 3.93 1.87 -2.25
CA ASP A 119 3.58 1.66 -3.65
C ASP A 119 2.10 1.28 -3.76
N ALA A 120 1.25 2.29 -3.93
CA ALA A 120 -0.19 2.14 -4.00
C ALA A 120 -0.72 1.87 -5.43
N ARG A 121 0.09 1.31 -6.34
CA ARG A 121 -0.33 1.04 -7.72
C ARG A 121 -1.49 0.04 -7.83
N ALA A 122 -1.68 -0.83 -6.85
CA ALA A 122 -2.88 -1.67 -6.73
C ALA A 122 -3.84 -1.22 -5.63
N GLY A 123 -3.50 -0.15 -4.91
CA GLY A 123 -4.23 0.37 -3.76
C GLY A 123 -3.62 -0.06 -2.42
N ILE A 124 -3.55 0.90 -1.49
CA ILE A 124 -3.16 0.67 -0.09
C ILE A 124 -4.21 1.31 0.80
N ALA A 125 -4.77 0.54 1.75
CA ALA A 125 -5.62 1.06 2.79
C ALA A 125 -5.09 0.65 4.18
N ILE A 126 -4.84 1.66 5.02
CA ILE A 126 -4.30 1.50 6.37
C ILE A 126 -5.36 1.96 7.37
N GLY A 127 -5.71 1.11 8.33
CA GLY A 127 -6.64 1.39 9.41
C GLY A 127 -6.10 2.39 10.44
N ASP A 128 -6.86 2.60 11.50
CA ASP A 128 -6.48 3.53 12.56
C ASP A 128 -5.44 2.93 13.51
N ASP A 129 -4.68 3.79 14.21
CA ASP A 129 -3.72 3.42 15.25
C ASP A 129 -2.62 2.45 14.77
N VAL A 130 -2.32 2.45 13.47
CA VAL A 130 -1.26 1.64 12.86
C VAL A 130 0.09 2.31 13.01
N ILE A 131 1.11 1.51 13.33
CA ILE A 131 2.50 1.98 13.41
C ILE A 131 3.34 1.20 12.39
N ILE A 132 3.97 1.92 11.48
CA ILE A 132 4.90 1.40 10.48
C ILE A 132 6.28 1.96 10.77
N ALA A 133 7.22 1.10 11.10
CA ALA A 133 8.59 1.52 11.42
C ALA A 133 9.38 1.90 10.15
N SER A 134 10.53 2.53 10.35
CA SER A 134 11.36 3.06 9.26
C SER A 134 11.86 1.99 8.29
N ASP A 135 12.12 2.41 7.05
CA ASP A 135 12.64 1.57 5.96
C ASP A 135 11.72 0.42 5.53
N THR A 136 10.45 0.43 5.96
CA THR A 136 9.44 -0.55 5.58
C THR A 136 8.99 -0.32 4.13
N GLN A 137 8.77 -1.40 3.40
CA GLN A 137 8.26 -1.37 2.03
C GLN A 137 6.87 -2.02 1.97
N ILE A 138 5.89 -1.28 1.46
CA ILE A 138 4.53 -1.77 1.19
C ILE A 138 4.33 -1.67 -0.32
N ILE A 139 4.35 -2.83 -1.01
CA ILE A 139 4.44 -2.90 -2.47
C ILE A 139 3.23 -3.66 -3.00
N ALA A 140 2.28 -2.92 -3.57
CA ALA A 140 1.05 -3.49 -4.10
C ALA A 140 1.14 -3.89 -5.59
N GLY A 141 2.23 -3.58 -6.28
CA GLY A 141 2.44 -3.94 -7.69
C GLY A 141 3.11 -5.30 -7.86
N GLY A 142 2.82 -5.97 -8.97
CA GLY A 142 3.46 -7.24 -9.36
C GLY A 142 3.34 -7.50 -10.86
N HIS A 143 3.84 -8.64 -11.30
CA HIS A 143 3.79 -9.10 -12.68
C HIS A 143 3.34 -10.58 -12.74
N ASP A 144 2.70 -10.97 -13.84
CA ASP A 144 2.44 -12.37 -14.14
C ASP A 144 3.72 -13.03 -14.67
N ILE A 145 4.41 -13.76 -13.79
CA ILE A 145 5.69 -14.40 -14.09
C ILE A 145 5.57 -15.60 -15.04
N ASN A 146 4.36 -16.09 -15.27
CA ASN A 146 4.09 -17.23 -16.15
C ASN A 146 3.53 -16.78 -17.53
N HIS A 147 3.25 -15.47 -17.68
CA HIS A 147 2.78 -14.92 -18.93
C HIS A 147 3.96 -14.60 -19.88
N PRO A 148 3.87 -14.93 -21.18
CA PRO A 148 4.99 -14.71 -22.14
C PRO A 148 5.41 -13.25 -22.25
N ASP A 149 4.48 -12.28 -22.10
CA ASP A 149 4.76 -10.85 -22.19
C ASP A 149 5.07 -10.21 -20.83
N PHE A 150 5.06 -10.97 -19.73
CA PHE A 150 5.37 -10.49 -18.38
C PHE A 150 4.60 -9.22 -17.97
N PRO A 151 3.28 -9.11 -18.20
CA PRO A 151 2.53 -7.91 -17.92
C PRO A 151 2.36 -7.66 -16.42
N PRO A 152 2.01 -6.42 -16.02
CA PRO A 152 1.56 -6.16 -14.65
C PRO A 152 0.35 -7.05 -14.30
N ALA A 153 0.36 -7.62 -13.10
CA ALA A 153 -0.71 -8.52 -12.64
C ALA A 153 -0.85 -8.45 -11.10
N PRO A 154 -1.97 -8.88 -10.54
CA PRO A 154 -3.18 -9.34 -11.20
C PRO A 154 -4.03 -8.21 -11.81
N ASN A 155 -4.99 -8.56 -12.69
CA ASN A 155 -5.93 -7.61 -13.29
C ASN A 155 -7.40 -8.07 -13.07
N PRO A 156 -8.25 -7.33 -12.30
CA PRO A 156 -7.96 -6.05 -11.65
C PRO A 156 -6.89 -6.16 -10.55
N PRO A 157 -6.28 -5.02 -10.15
CA PRO A 157 -5.23 -5.03 -9.13
C PRO A 157 -5.71 -5.54 -7.75
N ASP A 158 -4.84 -6.24 -7.03
CA ASP A 158 -5.10 -6.74 -5.67
C ASP A 158 -4.49 -5.80 -4.61
N PRO A 159 -5.31 -5.06 -3.82
CA PRO A 159 -4.81 -4.06 -2.88
C PRO A 159 -4.17 -4.68 -1.64
N ILE A 160 -3.35 -3.88 -0.94
CA ILE A 160 -2.92 -4.16 0.42
C ILE A 160 -3.87 -3.49 1.40
N VAL A 161 -4.41 -4.27 2.34
CA VAL A 161 -5.24 -3.77 3.43
C VAL A 161 -4.59 -4.10 4.76
N ILE A 162 -4.38 -3.07 5.57
CA ILE A 162 -3.82 -3.16 6.92
C ILE A 162 -4.91 -2.70 7.89
N ASP A 163 -5.35 -3.60 8.73
CA ASP A 163 -6.40 -3.33 9.70
C ASP A 163 -5.91 -2.45 10.87
N HIS A 164 -6.77 -2.13 11.80
CA HIS A 164 -6.47 -1.27 12.94
C HIS A 164 -5.43 -1.89 13.90
N HIS A 165 -4.68 -1.06 14.61
CA HIS A 165 -3.69 -1.46 15.64
C HIS A 165 -2.55 -2.37 15.16
N VAL A 166 -2.35 -2.51 13.86
CA VAL A 166 -1.22 -3.28 13.30
C VAL A 166 0.10 -2.57 13.57
N TRP A 167 1.12 -3.35 13.90
CA TRP A 167 2.50 -2.87 14.01
C TRP A 167 3.39 -3.56 12.99
N ILE A 168 4.09 -2.79 12.17
CA ILE A 168 5.05 -3.29 11.18
C ILE A 168 6.44 -2.84 11.58
N GLY A 169 7.30 -3.80 11.85
CA GLY A 169 8.70 -3.58 12.24
C GLY A 169 9.57 -3.05 11.09
N SER A 170 10.69 -2.44 11.43
CA SER A 170 11.60 -1.82 10.48
C SER A 170 12.09 -2.79 9.40
N ARG A 171 12.20 -2.28 8.17
CA ARG A 171 12.69 -3.03 7.00
C ARG A 171 11.86 -4.26 6.64
N ALA A 172 10.64 -4.37 7.16
CA ALA A 172 9.71 -5.39 6.69
C ALA A 172 9.23 -5.06 5.27
N MET A 173 8.85 -6.09 4.52
CA MET A 173 8.22 -5.96 3.22
C MET A 173 6.83 -6.57 3.25
N VAL A 174 5.84 -5.83 2.80
CA VAL A 174 4.44 -6.28 2.70
C VAL A 174 4.05 -6.26 1.22
N LEU A 175 3.74 -7.43 0.69
CA LEU A 175 3.22 -7.66 -0.65
C LEU A 175 1.68 -7.71 -0.62
N PRO A 176 0.96 -7.84 -1.74
CA PRO A 176 -0.50 -7.89 -1.76
C PRO A 176 -1.06 -8.90 -0.76
N SER A 177 -1.68 -8.37 0.30
CA SER A 177 -2.14 -9.15 1.44
C SER A 177 -3.19 -8.39 2.27
N LEU A 178 -3.76 -9.07 3.23
CA LEU A 178 -4.57 -8.52 4.32
C LEU A 178 -3.85 -8.77 5.65
N LEU A 179 -3.53 -7.70 6.39
CA LEU A 179 -3.02 -7.79 7.76
C LEU A 179 -4.19 -7.54 8.71
N GLY A 180 -4.57 -8.57 9.46
CA GLY A 180 -5.71 -8.53 10.38
C GLY A 180 -5.47 -7.66 11.60
N TYR A 181 -6.56 -7.33 12.31
CA TYR A 181 -6.58 -6.47 13.49
C TYR A 181 -5.49 -6.83 14.50
N GLY A 182 -4.73 -5.84 14.93
CA GLY A 182 -3.70 -6.00 15.95
C GLY A 182 -2.51 -6.89 15.56
N ALA A 183 -2.40 -7.32 14.30
CA ALA A 183 -1.27 -8.13 13.86
C ALA A 183 0.08 -7.40 14.02
N VAL A 184 1.14 -8.18 14.14
CA VAL A 184 2.52 -7.70 14.24
C VAL A 184 3.35 -8.33 13.14
N VAL A 185 4.05 -7.51 12.37
CA VAL A 185 5.06 -7.95 11.40
C VAL A 185 6.44 -7.64 11.98
N ALA A 186 7.22 -8.68 12.26
CA ALA A 186 8.57 -8.52 12.79
C ALA A 186 9.49 -7.79 11.79
N SER A 187 10.53 -7.14 12.32
CA SER A 187 11.53 -6.48 11.47
C SER A 187 12.15 -7.45 10.47
N HIS A 188 12.40 -6.98 9.24
CA HIS A 188 12.93 -7.78 8.11
C HIS A 188 12.05 -8.93 7.63
N ALA A 189 10.81 -9.07 8.10
CA ALA A 189 9.90 -10.09 7.61
C ALA A 189 9.37 -9.74 6.21
N VAL A 190 9.11 -10.76 5.38
CA VAL A 190 8.44 -10.61 4.09
C VAL A 190 7.06 -11.25 4.16
N VAL A 191 6.02 -10.41 4.18
CA VAL A 191 4.62 -10.84 4.19
C VAL A 191 4.13 -10.93 2.74
N ASN A 192 3.76 -12.14 2.32
CA ASN A 192 3.21 -12.44 1.00
C ASN A 192 1.89 -13.23 1.06
N LYS A 193 1.29 -13.34 2.26
CA LYS A 193 0.00 -14.00 2.52
C LYS A 193 -0.78 -13.21 3.55
N GLU A 194 -2.07 -13.52 3.68
CA GLU A 194 -2.91 -12.95 4.74
C GLU A 194 -2.33 -13.26 6.12
N VAL A 195 -2.34 -12.25 6.99
CA VAL A 195 -1.93 -12.37 8.39
C VAL A 195 -3.18 -12.36 9.26
N PRO A 196 -3.46 -13.41 10.03
CA PRO A 196 -4.62 -13.46 10.92
C PRO A 196 -4.61 -12.33 11.96
N PRO A 197 -5.78 -11.93 12.49
CA PRO A 197 -5.84 -11.01 13.62
C PRO A 197 -4.95 -11.46 14.78
N LEU A 198 -4.28 -10.52 15.43
CA LEU A 198 -3.38 -10.72 16.58
C LEU A 198 -2.15 -11.59 16.30
N ALA A 199 -1.98 -12.13 15.10
CA ALA A 199 -0.81 -12.95 14.78
C ALA A 199 0.47 -12.10 14.76
N ILE A 200 1.56 -12.68 15.26
CA ILE A 200 2.91 -12.16 15.12
C ILE A 200 3.59 -12.96 14.01
N VAL A 201 3.99 -12.30 12.94
CA VAL A 201 4.67 -12.94 11.80
C VAL A 201 6.11 -12.49 11.70
N GLY A 202 7.00 -13.42 11.37
CA GLY A 202 8.43 -13.17 11.17
C GLY A 202 9.05 -14.08 10.13
N GLY A 203 10.21 -13.67 9.61
CA GLY A 203 11.00 -14.47 8.65
C GLY A 203 10.71 -14.16 7.18
N VAL A 204 11.44 -14.86 6.28
CA VAL A 204 11.37 -14.75 4.81
C VAL A 204 11.24 -16.16 4.22
N PRO A 205 10.07 -16.57 3.70
CA PRO A 205 8.78 -15.89 3.79
C PRO A 205 8.24 -15.81 5.22
N GLY A 206 7.37 -14.82 5.50
CA GLY A 206 6.77 -14.61 6.81
C GLY A 206 5.90 -15.78 7.26
N LYS A 207 6.13 -16.25 8.49
CA LYS A 207 5.34 -17.31 9.14
C LYS A 207 4.85 -16.81 10.50
N VAL A 208 3.71 -17.31 10.96
CA VAL A 208 3.21 -17.04 12.31
C VAL A 208 4.21 -17.64 13.32
N ILE A 209 4.75 -16.79 14.18
CA ILE A 209 5.73 -17.15 15.22
C ILE A 209 5.20 -16.90 16.64
N GLY A 210 4.00 -16.33 16.77
CA GLY A 210 3.37 -16.07 18.05
C GLY A 210 2.02 -15.38 17.91
N GLN A 211 1.46 -15.01 19.07
CA GLN A 211 0.22 -14.25 19.15
C GLN A 211 0.39 -13.05 20.08
N ARG A 212 -0.25 -11.95 19.73
CA ARG A 212 -0.29 -10.72 20.53
C ARG A 212 -1.41 -10.81 21.56
N ASN A 213 -1.15 -10.34 22.79
CA ASN A 213 -2.19 -10.23 23.79
C ASN A 213 -3.22 -9.16 23.37
N PRO A 214 -4.52 -9.53 23.20
CA PRO A 214 -5.56 -8.57 22.84
C PRO A 214 -5.74 -7.45 23.86
N ASP A 215 -5.51 -7.71 25.16
CA ASP A 215 -5.66 -6.73 26.23
C ASP A 215 -4.62 -5.59 26.12
N ALA A 216 -3.54 -5.80 25.40
CA ALA A 216 -2.51 -4.79 25.14
C ALA A 216 -2.92 -3.76 24.06
N LEU A 217 -4.08 -3.88 23.42
CA LEU A 217 -4.53 -3.01 22.31
C LEU A 217 -5.42 -1.83 22.76
N GLN A 218 -5.35 -1.43 24.01
CA GLN A 218 -6.12 -0.30 24.56
C GLN A 218 -5.47 1.07 24.29
N TYR A 219 -4.30 1.11 23.65
CA TYR A 219 -3.60 2.36 23.33
C TYR A 219 -4.23 3.07 22.15
N SER A 220 -4.11 4.39 22.12
CA SER A 220 -4.32 5.19 20.92
C SER A 220 -2.96 5.76 20.47
N GLY A 221 -2.68 5.73 19.15
CA GLY A 221 -1.42 6.19 18.57
C GLY A 221 -1.14 7.69 18.71
N LYS A 222 -1.45 8.28 19.87
CA LYS A 222 -1.31 9.72 20.13
C LYS A 222 0.12 10.17 20.41
N PHE A 223 1.06 9.23 20.56
CA PHE A 223 2.46 9.58 20.77
C PHE A 223 3.07 10.14 19.50
N ARG A 224 3.25 11.45 19.45
CA ARG A 224 3.89 12.12 18.33
C ARG A 224 5.09 12.88 18.81
N VAL A 225 6.16 12.76 18.06
CA VAL A 225 7.26 13.70 18.15
C VAL A 225 6.92 14.90 17.26
N PRO A 226 6.73 16.11 17.79
CA PRO A 226 6.53 17.30 16.98
C PRO A 226 7.74 17.51 16.06
N LEU A 227 7.53 17.95 14.83
CA LEU A 227 8.58 18.36 13.88
C LEU A 227 9.41 17.25 13.19
N PHE A 228 8.93 16.02 13.04
CA PHE A 228 9.61 15.03 12.20
C PHE A 228 8.78 14.58 11.00
#